data_64dfcdd4e61233fb5f14b7716bd12c91
#
_entry.id   64dfcdd4e61233fb5f14b7716bd12c91
#
_cell.length_a   1.000
_cell.length_b   1.000
_cell.length_c   1.000
_cell.angle_alpha   90.00
_cell.angle_beta   90.00
_cell.angle_gamma   90.00
#
_symmetry.space_group_name_H-M   'P 1'
#
loop_
_entity.id
_entity.type
_entity.pdbx_description
1 polymer ?
#
loop_
_entity_poly.entity_id
_entity_poly.type
_entity_poly.pdbx_seq_one_letter_code
_entity_poly.pdbx_strand_id
1 'polypeptide(L)'
;MGGIFPPIFVEKHMTIQRIHSGGEFEAKIGYCRAVVAGGFVHVAGTVGQGDTVEEQCRAALGTIADALEKAGSSLEKVVRVTYYLPDRKDFEPCWPILADAFEDNPPAATMIECKLIDDKYKIEIEVTALAG
;
A
#
# COMPACT_ATOMS: atom_id res chain seq x y z
N MET A 1 37.03 5.62 -15.95
CA MET A 1 36.54 5.80 -14.59
C MET A 1 35.50 4.75 -14.15
N GLY A 2 35.35 3.71 -14.91
CA GLY A 2 34.37 2.66 -14.59
C GLY A 2 34.53 1.94 -13.26
N GLY A 3 35.65 2.13 -12.59
CA GLY A 3 35.92 1.46 -11.31
C GLY A 3 35.39 2.17 -10.07
N ILE A 4 34.70 3.32 -10.22
CA ILE A 4 34.25 4.08 -9.07
C ILE A 4 33.11 3.36 -8.31
N PHE A 5 32.19 2.72 -9.03
CA PHE A 5 31.05 2.02 -8.45
C PHE A 5 31.13 0.53 -8.78
N PRO A 6 31.12 -0.32 -7.76
CA PRO A 6 31.12 -1.77 -7.98
C PRO A 6 29.87 -2.16 -8.80
N PRO A 7 30.03 -3.02 -9.82
CA PRO A 7 28.87 -3.48 -10.63
C PRO A 7 27.75 -4.10 -9.79
N ILE A 8 28.09 -4.86 -8.75
CA ILE A 8 27.09 -5.51 -7.89
C ILE A 8 26.22 -4.50 -7.16
N PHE A 9 26.79 -3.36 -6.77
CA PHE A 9 26.02 -2.30 -6.12
C PHE A 9 24.97 -1.71 -7.07
N VAL A 10 25.36 -1.45 -8.31
CA VAL A 10 24.45 -0.91 -9.34
C VAL A 10 23.34 -1.90 -9.64
N GLU A 11 23.68 -3.19 -9.79
CA GLU A 11 22.68 -4.23 -10.04
C GLU A 11 21.64 -4.33 -8.93
N LYS A 12 22.10 -4.28 -7.66
CA LYS A 12 21.21 -4.36 -6.50
C LYS A 12 20.17 -3.22 -6.52
N HIS A 13 20.57 -2.01 -6.85
CA HIS A 13 19.67 -0.85 -6.90
C HIS A 13 18.74 -0.85 -8.12
N MET A 14 19.09 -1.62 -9.15
CA MET A 14 18.28 -1.71 -10.37
C MET A 14 17.33 -2.90 -10.37
N THR A 15 17.41 -3.77 -9.34
CA THR A 15 16.53 -4.91 -9.25
C THR A 15 15.12 -4.46 -8.87
N ILE A 16 14.14 -4.94 -9.62
CA ILE A 16 12.72 -4.68 -9.36
C ILE A 16 12.04 -6.02 -9.14
N GLN A 17 11.34 -6.16 -8.03
CA GLN A 17 10.54 -7.34 -7.73
C GLN A 17 9.06 -6.95 -7.76
N ARG A 18 8.26 -7.72 -8.47
CA ARG A 18 6.82 -7.50 -8.57
C ARG A 18 6.06 -8.58 -7.82
N ILE A 19 5.07 -8.18 -7.02
CA ILE A 19 4.26 -9.08 -6.21
C ILE A 19 2.84 -9.03 -6.74
N HIS A 20 2.37 -10.17 -7.24
CA HIS A 20 1.02 -10.32 -7.76
C HIS A 20 0.13 -10.98 -6.72
N SER A 21 -1.13 -10.56 -6.64
CA SER A 21 -2.10 -11.15 -5.73
C SER A 21 -3.09 -12.09 -6.43
N GLY A 22 -3.01 -12.18 -7.77
CA GLY A 22 -3.95 -12.97 -8.56
C GLY A 22 -5.30 -12.30 -8.80
N GLY A 23 -5.42 -11.01 -8.48
CA GLY A 23 -6.63 -10.23 -8.77
C GLY A 23 -6.88 -10.14 -10.27
N GLU A 24 -8.16 -10.25 -10.68
CA GLU A 24 -8.50 -10.29 -12.11
C GLU A 24 -8.09 -9.03 -12.86
N PHE A 25 -8.08 -7.86 -12.21
CA PHE A 25 -7.78 -6.60 -12.86
C PHE A 25 -6.28 -6.36 -13.03
N GLU A 26 -5.43 -7.07 -12.29
CA GLU A 26 -3.97 -6.89 -12.39
C GLU A 26 -3.49 -7.15 -13.82
N ALA A 27 -3.83 -8.29 -14.39
CA ALA A 27 -3.46 -8.62 -15.75
C ALA A 27 -4.19 -7.77 -16.79
N LYS A 28 -5.48 -7.49 -16.57
CA LYS A 28 -6.31 -6.73 -17.52
C LYS A 28 -5.85 -5.28 -17.65
N ILE A 29 -5.44 -4.66 -16.54
CA ILE A 29 -5.06 -3.25 -16.51
C ILE A 29 -3.55 -3.08 -16.62
N GLY A 30 -2.78 -4.09 -16.27
CA GLY A 30 -1.32 -4.03 -16.37
C GLY A 30 -0.67 -3.50 -15.10
N TYR A 31 -1.13 -3.96 -13.93
CA TYR A 31 -0.47 -3.61 -12.67
C TYR A 31 -0.27 -4.85 -11.80
N CYS A 32 0.46 -4.70 -10.70
CA CYS A 32 0.64 -5.74 -9.70
C CYS A 32 0.33 -5.17 -8.31
N ARG A 33 0.22 -6.05 -7.32
CA ARG A 33 -0.19 -5.61 -5.97
C ARG A 33 0.86 -4.75 -5.30
N ALA A 34 2.14 -5.08 -5.49
CA ALA A 34 3.22 -4.29 -4.92
C ALA A 34 4.49 -4.40 -5.76
N VAL A 35 5.34 -3.40 -5.67
CA VAL A 35 6.63 -3.36 -6.34
C VAL A 35 7.71 -3.06 -5.29
N VAL A 36 8.75 -3.88 -5.26
CA VAL A 36 9.94 -3.63 -4.44
C VAL A 36 11.00 -3.05 -5.36
N ALA A 37 11.44 -1.84 -5.07
CA ALA A 37 12.45 -1.15 -5.87
C ALA A 37 13.11 -0.06 -5.04
N GLY A 38 14.42 0.11 -5.22
CA GLY A 38 15.16 1.22 -4.62
C GLY A 38 15.11 1.27 -3.09
N GLY A 39 14.94 0.15 -2.43
CA GLY A 39 14.85 0.09 -0.96
C GLY A 39 13.45 0.34 -0.41
N PHE A 40 12.45 0.44 -1.26
CA PHE A 40 11.06 0.67 -0.87
C PHE A 40 10.13 -0.39 -1.43
N VAL A 41 9.00 -0.58 -0.75
CA VAL A 41 7.88 -1.36 -1.25
C VAL A 41 6.74 -0.39 -1.53
N HIS A 42 6.30 -0.36 -2.78
CA HIS A 42 5.17 0.45 -3.22
C HIS A 42 3.96 -0.46 -3.35
N VAL A 43 2.96 -0.28 -2.50
CA VAL A 43 1.74 -1.08 -2.56
C VAL A 43 0.68 -0.30 -3.33
N ALA A 44 0.11 -0.93 -4.34
CA ALA A 44 -0.94 -0.33 -5.16
C ALA A 44 -2.15 0.07 -4.31
N GLY A 45 -2.92 1.03 -4.81
CA GLY A 45 -4.20 1.39 -4.19
C GLY A 45 -5.02 0.14 -3.93
N THR A 46 -5.50 -0.01 -2.70
CA THR A 46 -6.12 -1.24 -2.21
C THR A 46 -7.48 -0.93 -1.61
N VAL A 47 -8.49 -1.62 -2.09
CA VAL A 47 -9.85 -1.57 -1.54
C VAL A 47 -10.14 -2.87 -0.79
N GLY A 48 -11.15 -2.85 0.06
CA GLY A 48 -11.59 -4.04 0.79
C GLY A 48 -13.08 -4.27 0.61
N GLN A 49 -13.52 -5.51 0.79
CA GLN A 49 -14.93 -5.85 0.75
C GLN A 49 -15.54 -5.59 2.13
N GLY A 50 -16.83 -5.27 2.16
CA GLY A 50 -17.58 -5.03 3.39
C GLY A 50 -18.74 -4.09 3.16
N ASP A 51 -19.71 -4.12 4.07
CA ASP A 51 -20.88 -3.27 4.00
C ASP A 51 -20.65 -1.89 4.61
N THR A 52 -19.69 -1.78 5.53
CA THR A 52 -19.36 -0.53 6.20
C THR A 52 -17.93 -0.09 5.84
N VAL A 53 -17.65 1.20 6.01
CA VAL A 53 -16.29 1.71 5.78
C VAL A 53 -15.29 1.08 6.74
N GLU A 54 -15.70 0.78 7.96
CA GLU A 54 -14.82 0.12 8.95
C GLU A 54 -14.42 -1.26 8.48
N GLU A 55 -15.38 -2.06 8.00
CA GLU A 55 -15.09 -3.39 7.45
C GLU A 55 -14.17 -3.31 6.26
N GLN A 56 -14.43 -2.38 5.34
CA GLN A 56 -13.60 -2.18 4.16
C GLN A 56 -12.18 -1.72 4.54
N CYS A 57 -12.06 -0.86 5.54
CA CYS A 57 -10.78 -0.39 6.03
C CYS A 57 -9.94 -1.54 6.59
N ARG A 58 -10.53 -2.39 7.41
CA ARG A 58 -9.82 -3.57 7.95
C ARG A 58 -9.41 -4.53 6.85
N ALA A 59 -10.30 -4.78 5.89
CA ALA A 59 -10.01 -5.68 4.77
C ALA A 59 -8.88 -5.13 3.89
N ALA A 60 -8.89 -3.84 3.59
CA ALA A 60 -7.83 -3.21 2.82
C ALA A 60 -6.47 -3.28 3.54
N LEU A 61 -6.45 -2.98 4.84
CA LEU A 61 -5.22 -3.10 5.63
C LEU A 61 -4.71 -4.54 5.68
N GLY A 62 -5.60 -5.52 5.76
CA GLY A 62 -5.23 -6.94 5.71
C GLY A 62 -4.54 -7.31 4.40
N THR A 63 -5.09 -6.87 3.28
CA THR A 63 -4.49 -7.09 1.96
C THR A 63 -3.12 -6.41 1.85
N ILE A 64 -3.00 -5.19 2.36
CA ILE A 64 -1.74 -4.45 2.37
C ILE A 64 -0.70 -5.17 3.24
N ALA A 65 -1.09 -5.62 4.43
CA ALA A 65 -0.20 -6.35 5.33
C ALA A 65 0.33 -7.63 4.66
N ASP A 66 -0.53 -8.37 3.97
CA ASP A 66 -0.13 -9.58 3.23
C ASP A 66 0.87 -9.25 2.12
N ALA A 67 0.62 -8.20 1.38
CA ALA A 67 1.52 -7.77 0.30
C ALA A 67 2.89 -7.36 0.86
N LEU A 68 2.91 -6.63 1.95
CA LEU A 68 4.14 -6.21 2.62
C LEU A 68 4.91 -7.42 3.14
N GLU A 69 4.23 -8.39 3.73
CA GLU A 69 4.87 -9.62 4.22
C GLU A 69 5.53 -10.38 3.08
N LYS A 70 4.85 -10.54 1.95
CA LYS A 70 5.43 -11.17 0.75
C LYS A 70 6.65 -10.43 0.23
N ALA A 71 6.73 -9.13 0.47
CA ALA A 71 7.85 -8.29 0.08
C ALA A 71 8.98 -8.27 1.15
N GLY A 72 8.82 -8.99 2.26
CA GLY A 72 9.78 -8.97 3.35
C GLY A 72 9.70 -7.73 4.24
N SER A 73 8.56 -7.04 4.22
CA SER A 73 8.31 -5.83 4.99
C SER A 73 7.15 -6.03 5.98
N SER A 74 6.61 -4.95 6.52
CA SER A 74 5.51 -5.00 7.48
C SER A 74 4.83 -3.65 7.59
N LEU A 75 3.65 -3.59 8.22
CA LEU A 75 2.95 -2.33 8.48
C LEU A 75 3.80 -1.37 9.32
N GLU A 76 4.64 -1.88 10.21
CA GLU A 76 5.53 -1.06 11.03
C GLU A 76 6.54 -0.26 10.21
N LYS A 77 6.82 -0.70 9.00
CA LYS A 77 7.80 -0.08 8.10
C LYS A 77 7.17 0.86 7.09
N VAL A 78 5.86 1.07 7.17
CA VAL A 78 5.16 2.04 6.30
C VAL A 78 5.63 3.45 6.65
N VAL A 79 6.08 4.19 5.64
CA VAL A 79 6.58 5.56 5.81
C VAL A 79 5.62 6.58 5.20
N ARG A 80 4.75 6.15 4.29
CA ARG A 80 3.78 7.02 3.62
C ARG A 80 2.48 6.26 3.41
N VAL A 81 1.35 6.89 3.73
CA VAL A 81 0.02 6.34 3.46
C VAL A 81 -0.87 7.43 2.87
N THR A 82 -1.66 7.08 1.87
CA THR A 82 -2.68 7.95 1.31
C THR A 82 -4.03 7.24 1.39
N TYR A 83 -5.01 7.95 1.89
CA TYR A 83 -6.39 7.48 2.00
C TYR A 83 -7.25 8.24 0.99
N TYR A 84 -8.03 7.50 0.21
CA TYR A 84 -8.96 8.06 -0.77
C TYR A 84 -10.36 7.65 -0.36
N LEU A 85 -11.26 8.63 -0.15
CA LEU A 85 -12.63 8.37 0.28
C LEU A 85 -13.62 9.20 -0.56
N PRO A 86 -14.67 8.56 -1.10
CA PRO A 86 -15.75 9.31 -1.77
C PRO A 86 -16.47 10.29 -0.86
N ASP A 87 -16.59 9.96 0.43
CA ASP A 87 -17.19 10.82 1.44
C ASP A 87 -16.21 10.98 2.61
N ARG A 88 -15.72 12.18 2.81
CA ARG A 88 -14.76 12.47 3.90
C ARG A 88 -15.33 12.18 5.29
N LYS A 89 -16.66 12.16 5.44
CA LYS A 89 -17.31 11.82 6.72
C LYS A 89 -17.04 10.37 7.14
N ASP A 90 -16.72 9.51 6.18
CA ASP A 90 -16.40 8.11 6.44
C ASP A 90 -14.98 7.91 7.00
N PHE A 91 -14.17 8.96 7.05
CA PHE A 91 -12.79 8.82 7.55
C PHE A 91 -12.73 8.69 9.07
N GLU A 92 -13.47 9.51 9.80
CA GLU A 92 -13.44 9.46 11.27
C GLU A 92 -13.79 8.08 11.83
N PRO A 93 -14.80 7.35 11.30
CA PRO A 93 -15.07 5.99 11.76
C PRO A 93 -13.89 5.01 11.61
N CYS A 94 -12.95 5.30 10.72
CA CYS A 94 -11.75 4.47 10.52
C CYS A 94 -10.61 4.80 11.47
N TRP A 95 -10.65 5.94 12.17
CA TRP A 95 -9.54 6.39 13.01
C TRP A 95 -9.09 5.36 14.05
N PRO A 96 -9.98 4.70 14.80
CA PRO A 96 -9.52 3.69 15.77
C PRO A 96 -8.77 2.53 15.11
N ILE A 97 -9.20 2.13 13.92
CA ILE A 97 -8.57 1.04 13.15
C ILE A 97 -7.17 1.46 12.69
N LEU A 98 -7.06 2.67 12.17
CA LEU A 98 -5.81 3.22 11.66
C LEU A 98 -4.82 3.51 12.80
N ALA A 99 -5.31 4.04 13.92
CA ALA A 99 -4.49 4.25 15.11
C ALA A 99 -3.92 2.93 15.63
N ASP A 100 -4.76 1.88 15.69
CA ASP A 100 -4.31 0.55 16.10
C ASP A 100 -3.21 0.02 15.18
N ALA A 101 -3.33 0.25 13.88
CA ALA A 101 -2.36 -0.23 12.91
C ALA A 101 -1.03 0.55 12.94
N PHE A 102 -1.06 1.86 13.21
CA PHE A 102 0.07 2.74 12.96
C PHE A 102 0.56 3.55 14.16
N GLU A 103 -0.12 3.54 15.31
CA GLU A 103 0.20 4.46 16.42
C GLU A 103 1.62 4.32 16.96
N ASP A 104 2.18 3.10 16.95
CA ASP A 104 3.54 2.85 17.44
C ASP A 104 4.61 3.28 16.42
N ASN A 105 4.25 3.35 15.15
CA ASN A 105 5.15 3.69 14.05
C ASN A 105 4.38 4.55 13.02
N PRO A 106 4.03 5.79 13.38
CA PRO A 106 3.13 6.58 12.54
C PRO A 106 3.79 7.03 11.24
N PRO A 107 3.16 6.75 10.09
CA PRO A 107 3.63 7.22 8.80
C PRO A 107 3.20 8.66 8.52
N ALA A 108 3.82 9.29 7.53
CA ALA A 108 3.27 10.50 6.96
C ALA A 108 2.00 10.13 6.20
N ALA A 109 0.92 10.89 6.39
CA ALA A 109 -0.38 10.55 5.83
C ALA A 109 -1.03 11.72 5.11
N THR A 110 -1.81 11.39 4.09
CA THR A 110 -2.66 12.35 3.37
C THR A 110 -4.02 11.71 3.14
N MET A 111 -5.09 12.48 3.31
CA MET A 111 -6.45 12.04 3.00
C MET A 111 -7.00 12.89 1.85
N ILE A 112 -7.58 12.23 0.86
CA ILE A 112 -8.15 12.86 -0.34
C ILE A 112 -9.58 12.40 -0.50
N GLU A 113 -10.49 13.34 -0.69
CA GLU A 113 -11.88 13.04 -1.02
C GLU A 113 -12.00 12.95 -2.54
N CYS A 114 -12.38 11.80 -3.06
CA CYS A 114 -12.56 11.58 -4.49
C CYS A 114 -13.36 10.31 -4.74
N LYS A 115 -13.94 10.19 -5.93
CA LYS A 115 -14.62 8.96 -6.33
C LYS A 115 -13.62 7.85 -6.57
N LEU A 116 -14.04 6.63 -6.30
CA LEU A 116 -13.26 5.42 -6.52
C LEU A 116 -13.74 4.69 -7.78
N ILE A 117 -13.09 3.57 -8.09
CA ILE A 117 -13.38 2.82 -9.33
C ILE A 117 -14.79 2.26 -9.37
N ASP A 118 -15.40 2.03 -8.22
CA ASP A 118 -16.78 1.53 -8.12
C ASP A 118 -17.47 2.21 -6.93
N ASP A 119 -18.76 2.50 -7.07
CA ASP A 119 -19.52 3.21 -6.03
C ASP A 119 -19.68 2.41 -4.73
N LYS A 120 -19.47 1.09 -4.77
CA LYS A 120 -19.54 0.26 -3.57
C LYS A 120 -18.36 0.48 -2.62
N TYR A 121 -17.26 1.00 -3.11
CA TYR A 121 -16.07 1.22 -2.27
C TYR A 121 -16.15 2.56 -1.55
N LYS A 122 -15.89 2.52 -0.26
CA LYS A 122 -15.95 3.67 0.64
C LYS A 122 -14.57 4.17 1.06
N ILE A 123 -13.53 3.38 0.83
CA ILE A 123 -12.16 3.75 1.14
C ILE A 123 -11.19 2.95 0.26
N GLU A 124 -10.14 3.63 -0.16
CA GLU A 124 -8.98 3.01 -0.83
C GLU A 124 -7.72 3.49 -0.12
N ILE A 125 -6.76 2.59 0.08
CA ILE A 125 -5.53 2.89 0.83
C ILE A 125 -4.33 2.48 -0.02
N GLU A 126 -3.34 3.39 -0.13
CA GLU A 126 -2.07 3.04 -0.76
C GLU A 126 -0.92 3.40 0.19
N VAL A 127 0.11 2.57 0.21
CA VAL A 127 1.24 2.79 1.12
C VAL A 127 2.57 2.63 0.40
N THR A 128 3.58 3.27 0.98
CA THR A 128 4.99 3.00 0.68
C THR A 128 5.66 2.64 1.99
N ALA A 129 6.42 1.54 1.98
CA ALA A 129 7.14 1.04 3.14
C ALA A 129 8.61 0.83 2.82
N LEU A 130 9.43 0.74 3.85
CA LEU A 130 10.83 0.33 3.66
C LEU A 130 10.88 -1.16 3.34
N ALA A 131 11.76 -1.55 2.41
CA ALA A 131 12.01 -2.93 2.08
C ALA A 131 12.95 -3.54 3.11
N GLY A 132 12.66 -4.75 3.53
CA GLY A 132 13.49 -5.47 4.49
C GLY A 132 13.35 -5.00 5.91
#